data_4863ca77cfc9cbbcd3f9a65a4234dfcf
#
_entry.id   4863ca77cfc9cbbcd3f9a65a4234dfcf
#
_cell.length_a   1.000
_cell.length_b   1.000
_cell.length_c   1.000
_cell.angle_alpha   90.00
_cell.angle_beta   90.00
_cell.angle_gamma   90.00
#
_symmetry.space_group_name_H-M   'P 1'
#
loop_
_entity.id
_entity.type
_entity.pdbx_description
1 polymer ?
#
loop_
_entity_poly.entity_id
_entity_poly.type
_entity_poly.pdbx_seq_one_letter_code
_entity_poly.pdbx_strand_id
1 'polypeptide(L)'
;MTMSFGKMNGFADIIITKKVKDSEGFTATVDEVLASVRVYREGRHGSQRWANLAAFSEATDLFRFRSIPGLGITTDHIIATDGERFEVTSVEDVKGRGMYTEVLAKKVVATVGKG
;
A
#
# COMPACT_ATOMS: atom_id res chain seq x y z
N MET A 1 9.09 -5.69 -24.37
CA MET A 1 8.80 -5.28 -23.89
C MET A 1 9.10 -4.64 -22.97
N THR A 2 9.03 -4.19 -22.66
CA THR A 2 9.29 -3.57 -21.89
C THR A 2 9.03 -3.50 -20.78
N MET A 3 9.31 -3.26 -20.05
CA MET A 3 9.11 -3.32 -19.00
C MET A 3 8.42 -2.62 -18.39
N SER A 4 7.87 -2.88 -17.94
CA SER A 4 6.96 -2.42 -17.28
C SER A 4 7.17 -1.55 -16.21
N PHE A 5 8.30 -1.26 -15.88
CA PHE A 5 8.56 -0.45 -14.86
C PHE A 5 8.01 0.87 -15.05
N GLY A 6 7.84 1.31 -16.24
CA GLY A 6 7.31 2.56 -16.48
C GLY A 6 5.82 2.65 -16.54
N LYS A 7 5.14 1.54 -16.34
CA LYS A 7 3.73 1.60 -16.48
C LYS A 7 3.06 1.80 -15.18
N MET A 8 3.17 2.95 -14.63
CA MET A 8 2.43 3.28 -13.43
C MET A 8 1.09 3.84 -13.86
N ASN A 9 0.23 2.96 -14.27
CA ASN A 9 -1.05 3.40 -14.81
C ASN A 9 -2.21 3.27 -13.85
N GLY A 10 -1.95 2.94 -12.62
CA GLY A 10 -2.99 2.96 -11.60
C GLY A 10 -2.79 4.11 -10.64
N PHE A 11 -3.81 4.42 -9.87
CA PHE A 11 -3.70 5.43 -8.82
C PHE A 11 -4.03 4.78 -7.50
N ALA A 12 -3.39 5.23 -6.46
CA ALA A 12 -3.66 4.74 -5.12
C ALA A 12 -3.58 5.89 -4.14
N ASP A 13 -4.35 5.77 -3.07
CA ASP A 13 -4.27 6.70 -1.96
C ASP A 13 -3.45 6.06 -0.86
N ILE A 14 -2.56 6.84 -0.28
CA ILE A 14 -1.81 6.43 0.89
C ILE A 14 -2.57 6.96 2.08
N ILE A 15 -2.99 6.08 2.95
CA ILE A 15 -3.92 6.39 4.03
C ILE A 15 -3.32 6.00 5.37
N ILE A 16 -3.62 6.77 6.39
CA ILE A 16 -3.36 6.35 7.75
C ILE A 16 -4.70 6.39 8.47
N THR A 17 -4.92 5.46 9.38
CA THR A 17 -6.16 5.46 10.13
C THR A 17 -5.93 6.11 11.48
N LYS A 18 -6.93 6.83 11.94
CA LYS A 18 -6.86 7.51 13.21
C LYS A 18 -8.08 7.17 14.03
N LYS A 19 -7.92 7.13 15.33
CA LYS A 19 -9.04 6.95 16.22
C LYS A 19 -9.49 8.32 16.68
N VAL A 20 -10.74 8.60 16.48
CA VAL A 20 -11.31 9.90 16.84
C VAL A 20 -12.46 9.63 17.80
N LYS A 21 -12.47 10.38 18.89
CA LYS A 21 -13.51 10.27 19.88
C LYS A 21 -14.59 11.28 19.57
N ASP A 22 -15.82 10.85 19.52
CA ASP A 22 -16.90 11.79 19.23
C ASP A 22 -17.36 12.47 20.51
N SER A 23 -18.35 13.30 20.40
CA SER A 23 -18.81 14.08 21.55
C SER A 23 -19.45 13.25 22.63
N GLU A 24 -19.82 12.01 22.30
CA GLU A 24 -20.44 11.12 23.28
C GLU A 24 -19.44 10.14 23.87
N GLY A 25 -18.17 10.27 23.54
CA GLY A 25 -17.16 9.42 24.10
C GLY A 25 -16.89 8.14 23.32
N PHE A 26 -17.60 7.92 22.23
CA PHE A 26 -17.34 6.73 21.41
C PHE A 26 -16.14 6.95 20.50
N THR A 27 -15.36 5.92 20.31
CA THR A 27 -14.19 5.99 19.46
C THR A 27 -14.53 5.41 18.09
N ALA A 28 -14.23 6.13 17.05
CA ALA A 28 -14.40 5.66 15.69
C ALA A 28 -13.07 5.72 14.98
N THR A 29 -12.87 4.83 14.01
CA THR A 29 -11.67 4.86 13.19
C THR A 29 -11.99 5.58 11.89
N VAL A 30 -11.20 6.58 11.57
CA VAL A 30 -11.38 7.34 10.33
C VAL A 30 -10.12 7.27 9.52
N ASP A 31 -10.27 7.39 8.21
CA ASP A 31 -9.13 7.39 7.30
C ASP A 31 -8.70 8.81 7.02
N GLU A 32 -7.40 8.99 6.96
CA GLU A 32 -6.85 10.26 6.51
C GLU A 32 -6.00 9.97 5.29
N VAL A 33 -6.32 10.59 4.16
CA VAL A 33 -5.55 10.40 2.95
C VAL A 33 -4.36 11.34 3.01
N LEU A 34 -3.17 10.76 2.99
CA LEU A 34 -1.95 11.53 3.08
C LEU A 34 -1.43 11.94 1.71
N ALA A 35 -1.68 11.15 0.70
CA ALA A 35 -1.24 11.43 -0.65
C ALA A 35 -1.97 10.54 -1.62
N SER A 36 -2.09 11.01 -2.86
CA SER A 36 -2.62 10.18 -3.95
C SER A 36 -1.51 10.10 -4.99
N VAL A 37 -1.15 8.92 -5.40
CA VAL A 37 0.00 8.72 -6.26
C VAL A 37 -0.31 7.74 -7.37
N ARG A 38 0.48 7.84 -8.43
CA ARG A 38 0.44 6.81 -9.47
C ARG A 38 1.24 5.62 -8.96
N VAL A 39 0.73 4.43 -9.20
CA VAL A 39 1.40 3.22 -8.74
C VAL A 39 1.51 2.20 -9.85
N TYR A 40 2.54 1.40 -9.74
CA TYR A 40 2.66 0.16 -10.48
C TYR A 40 2.26 -0.93 -9.48
N ARG A 41 1.36 -1.80 -9.88
CA ARG A 41 0.88 -2.87 -9.02
C ARG A 41 1.19 -4.21 -9.66
N GLU A 42 1.66 -5.14 -8.86
CA GLU A 42 1.98 -6.48 -9.33
C GLU A 42 1.44 -7.48 -8.33
N GLY A 43 0.68 -8.43 -8.80
CA GLY A 43 0.15 -9.46 -7.93
C GLY A 43 1.20 -10.50 -7.59
N ARG A 44 0.84 -11.41 -6.70
CA ARG A 44 1.79 -12.37 -6.15
C ARG A 44 2.47 -13.24 -7.18
N HIS A 45 1.86 -13.44 -8.32
CA HIS A 45 2.44 -14.30 -9.34
C HIS A 45 3.07 -13.49 -10.47
N GLY A 46 3.30 -12.21 -10.25
CA GLY A 46 3.76 -11.33 -11.31
C GLY A 46 5.20 -11.52 -11.72
N SER A 47 6.06 -11.93 -10.81
CA SER A 47 7.46 -12.14 -11.15
C SER A 47 8.11 -13.04 -10.13
N GLN A 48 9.24 -13.62 -10.53
CA GLN A 48 10.02 -14.45 -9.64
C GLN A 48 10.60 -13.63 -8.49
N ARG A 49 11.04 -12.42 -8.79
CA ARG A 49 11.57 -11.54 -7.78
C ARG A 49 10.54 -11.27 -6.69
N TRP A 50 9.33 -10.98 -7.11
CA TRP A 50 8.22 -10.72 -6.21
C TRP A 50 7.96 -11.96 -5.34
N ALA A 51 7.92 -13.12 -5.98
CA ALA A 51 7.66 -14.34 -5.25
C ALA A 51 8.72 -14.58 -4.18
N ASN A 52 9.97 -14.30 -4.51
CA ASN A 52 11.05 -14.47 -3.54
C ASN A 52 10.95 -13.48 -2.39
N LEU A 53 10.61 -12.24 -2.68
CA LEU A 53 10.46 -11.24 -1.63
C LEU A 53 9.33 -11.59 -0.68
N ALA A 54 8.28 -12.18 -1.21
CA ALA A 54 7.11 -12.48 -0.42
C ALA A 54 7.09 -13.88 0.18
N ALA A 55 8.17 -14.62 0.05
CA ALA A 55 8.19 -16.03 0.41
C ALA A 55 7.74 -16.31 1.84
N PHE A 56 8.04 -15.42 2.74
CA PHE A 56 7.69 -15.61 4.14
C PHE A 56 6.73 -14.55 4.66
N SER A 57 5.96 -13.96 3.76
CA SER A 57 5.03 -12.92 4.17
C SER A 57 3.63 -13.26 3.70
N GLU A 58 2.65 -12.57 4.25
CA GLU A 58 1.27 -12.74 3.83
C GLU A 58 0.89 -11.78 2.72
N ALA A 59 1.85 -11.07 2.17
CA ALA A 59 1.55 -10.07 1.17
C ALA A 59 0.91 -10.67 -0.06
N THR A 60 -0.05 -9.97 -0.61
CA THR A 60 -0.75 -10.40 -1.82
C THR A 60 -0.34 -9.59 -3.03
N ASP A 61 0.16 -8.38 -2.82
CA ASP A 61 0.48 -7.46 -3.90
C ASP A 61 1.73 -6.67 -3.59
N LEU A 62 2.37 -6.25 -4.66
CA LEU A 62 3.52 -5.37 -4.58
C LEU A 62 3.10 -4.06 -5.23
N PHE A 63 3.43 -2.95 -4.60
CA PHE A 63 3.16 -1.62 -5.16
C PHE A 63 4.46 -0.86 -5.24
N ARG A 64 4.66 -0.14 -6.34
CA ARG A 64 5.83 0.71 -6.51
C ARG A 64 5.37 2.08 -6.95
N PHE A 65 5.91 3.11 -6.35
CA PHE A 65 5.57 4.48 -6.70
C PHE A 65 6.74 5.39 -6.40
N ARG A 66 6.70 6.58 -6.94
CA ARG A 66 7.76 7.54 -6.66
C ARG A 66 7.69 7.92 -5.20
N SER A 67 8.85 8.00 -4.58
CA SER A 67 8.89 8.37 -3.17
C SER A 67 8.32 9.77 -2.99
N ILE A 68 7.58 9.96 -1.93
CA ILE A 68 6.88 11.20 -1.67
C ILE A 68 7.71 12.03 -0.70
N PRO A 69 8.14 13.22 -1.11
CA PRO A 69 8.97 14.04 -0.21
C PRO A 69 8.24 14.32 1.09
N GLY A 70 8.93 14.13 2.17
CA GLY A 70 8.37 14.42 3.49
C GLY A 70 7.44 13.35 4.03
N LEU A 71 7.23 12.27 3.30
CA LEU A 71 6.35 11.21 3.78
C LEU A 71 7.08 9.88 3.74
N GLY A 72 7.36 9.33 4.90
CA GLY A 72 7.96 8.00 4.99
C GLY A 72 6.88 6.97 5.13
N ILE A 73 6.87 6.00 4.24
CA ILE A 73 5.87 4.94 4.29
C ILE A 73 6.30 3.91 5.32
N THR A 74 5.35 3.47 6.12
CA THR A 74 5.62 2.45 7.13
C THR A 74 4.53 1.40 7.08
N THR A 75 4.64 0.40 7.93
CA THR A 75 3.63 -0.64 8.01
C THR A 75 2.33 -0.16 8.66
N ASP A 76 2.30 1.09 9.11
CA ASP A 76 1.07 1.66 9.63
C ASP A 76 0.20 2.24 8.53
N HIS A 77 0.73 2.32 7.33
CA HIS A 77 -0.01 2.92 6.22
C HIS A 77 -0.84 1.88 5.48
N ILE A 78 -1.87 2.37 4.81
CA ILE A 78 -2.74 1.53 3.99
C ILE A 78 -2.73 2.10 2.59
N ILE A 79 -2.74 1.22 1.61
CA ILE A 79 -2.85 1.62 0.22
C ILE A 79 -4.25 1.29 -0.25
N ALA A 80 -4.96 2.29 -0.73
CA ALA A 80 -6.31 2.09 -1.24
C ALA A 80 -6.31 2.32 -2.73
N THR A 81 -6.75 1.34 -3.49
CA THR A 81 -6.78 1.44 -4.93
C THR A 81 -7.87 0.51 -5.46
N ASP A 82 -8.54 0.94 -6.51
CA ASP A 82 -9.57 0.12 -7.17
C ASP A 82 -10.66 -0.37 -6.22
N GLY A 83 -10.97 0.42 -5.21
CA GLY A 83 -12.00 0.04 -4.24
C GLY A 83 -11.53 -0.98 -3.22
N GLU A 84 -10.25 -1.29 -3.20
CA GLU A 84 -9.68 -2.27 -2.28
C GLU A 84 -8.68 -1.61 -1.36
N ARG A 85 -8.46 -2.21 -0.22
CA ARG A 85 -7.51 -1.71 0.77
C ARG A 85 -6.44 -2.76 1.00
N PHE A 86 -5.21 -2.29 1.16
CA PHE A 86 -4.06 -3.18 1.39
C PHE A 86 -3.24 -2.63 2.55
N GLU A 87 -2.92 -3.49 3.49
CA GLU A 87 -2.06 -3.10 4.61
C GLU A 87 -0.62 -3.32 4.22
N VAL A 88 0.21 -2.32 4.41
CA VAL A 88 1.63 -2.41 4.08
C VAL A 88 2.30 -3.37 5.05
N THR A 89 2.96 -4.39 4.54
CA THR A 89 3.64 -5.38 5.37
C THR A 89 5.15 -5.19 5.37
N SER A 90 5.72 -4.61 4.33
CA SER A 90 7.12 -4.26 4.33
C SER A 90 7.38 -3.14 3.33
N VAL A 91 8.43 -2.39 3.53
CA VAL A 91 8.76 -1.25 2.71
C VAL A 91 10.23 -1.34 2.29
N GLU A 92 10.48 -1.12 1.00
CA GLU A 92 11.81 -1.14 0.46
C GLU A 92 12.10 0.14 -0.30
N ASP A 93 13.34 0.58 -0.25
CA ASP A 93 13.75 1.73 -1.03
C ASP A 93 14.44 1.16 -2.27
N VAL A 94 13.82 1.29 -3.40
CA VAL A 94 14.32 0.67 -4.61
C VAL A 94 15.69 1.24 -4.95
N LYS A 95 16.66 0.37 -5.00
CA LYS A 95 18.03 0.73 -5.32
C LYS A 95 18.68 1.69 -4.33
N GLY A 96 18.06 1.90 -3.19
CA GLY A 96 18.65 2.73 -2.14
C GLY A 96 18.84 4.18 -2.53
N ARG A 97 18.06 4.68 -3.46
CA ARG A 97 18.24 6.05 -3.93
C ARG A 97 17.15 7.01 -3.52
N GLY A 98 16.17 6.54 -2.82
CA GLY A 98 15.08 7.41 -2.38
C GLY A 98 14.18 7.90 -3.51
N MET A 99 14.30 7.38 -4.72
CA MET A 99 13.50 7.84 -5.83
C MET A 99 12.19 7.09 -5.93
N TYR A 100 12.23 5.82 -5.61
CA TYR A 100 11.04 4.98 -5.68
C TYR A 100 10.89 4.22 -4.38
N THR A 101 9.65 4.04 -3.96
CA THR A 101 9.33 3.22 -2.80
C THR A 101 8.59 2.00 -3.31
N GLU A 102 8.98 0.83 -2.83
CA GLU A 102 8.33 -0.40 -3.17
C GLU A 102 7.80 -1.01 -1.89
N VAL A 103 6.54 -1.37 -1.87
CA VAL A 103 5.95 -1.95 -0.68
C VAL A 103 5.31 -3.28 -1.01
N LEU A 104 5.38 -4.20 -0.08
CA LEU A 104 4.58 -5.41 -0.12
C LEU A 104 3.39 -5.14 0.77
N ALA A 105 2.22 -5.54 0.33
CA ALA A 105 1.00 -5.25 1.06
C ALA A 105 0.04 -6.42 0.98
N LYS A 106 -0.79 -6.54 2.00
CA LYS A 106 -1.76 -7.62 2.11
C LYS A 106 -3.15 -7.06 1.94
N LYS A 107 -3.91 -7.65 1.04
CA LYS A 107 -5.28 -7.20 0.81
C LYS A 107 -6.11 -7.43 2.07
N VAL A 108 -6.84 -6.41 2.44
CA VAL A 108 -7.73 -6.49 3.58
C VAL A 108 -9.10 -6.86 3.06
N VAL A 109 -9.58 -8.01 3.50
CA VAL A 109 -10.89 -8.44 3.09
C VAL A 109 -11.87 -7.93 4.14
N ALA A 110 -12.82 -7.16 3.71
CA ALA A 110 -13.81 -6.61 4.62
C ALA A 110 -14.58 -7.75 5.22
N THR A 111 -14.59 -7.81 6.50
CA THR A 111 -15.39 -8.77 7.17
C THR A 111 -16.71 -8.16 7.22
N VAL A 112 -17.53 -8.61 6.51
CA VAL A 112 -18.75 -8.08 6.51
C VAL A 112 -19.53 -8.53 7.52
N GLY A 113 -19.45 -8.29 8.26
CA GLY A 113 -20.22 -8.81 9.18
C GLY A 113 -21.44 -8.24 9.25
N LYS A 114 -21.21 -8.28 8.98
CA LYS A 114 -21.57 -7.95 8.94
C LYS A 114 -22.03 -7.62 8.70
N GLY A 115 -21.99 -7.74 8.86
CA GLY A 115 -22.61 -7.41 8.51
C GLY A 115 -22.91 -7.21 8.45
#